data_4b90adbad84aff6652b6de5199a50d8c
#
_entry.id   4b90adbad84aff6652b6de5199a50d8c
#
_cell.length_a   1.000
_cell.length_b   1.000
_cell.length_c   1.000
_cell.angle_alpha   90.00
_cell.angle_beta   90.00
_cell.angle_gamma   90.00
#
_symmetry.space_group_name_H-M   'P 1'
#
loop_
_entity.id
_entity.type
_entity.pdbx_description
1 polymer ?
#
loop_
_entity_poly.entity_id
_entity_poly.type
_entity_poly.pdbx_seq_one_letter_code
_entity_poly.pdbx_strand_id
1 'polypeptide(L)'
;VFNMLSGLSLTVDYYNIKINDRITLTENLQGADVVAILNAARVVGTSARFFINGIDTRTEGLDIVANYRVPDFGAGKLNLTAGFNLGNTKITDRRTFAGFTAQRLFARQESLRLTDGQPSDKFNVGLTWDLGKFGMTVNANRFGEVLLPDAVTTARAVNGLPVSLTNPAIANDINVAAGDAPGDVTLQPKWVVDLEVRFNPIESVQLAIGANNLLDEYPDRLPFGVVNGVNFGVNNSFLPYSSQSPFGFSGRFVYGRISVDF
;
A
#
# COMPACT_ATOMS: atom_id res chain seq x y z
N VAL A 1 0.67 27.49 7.26
CA VAL A 1 1.39 27.18 8.51
C VAL A 1 0.78 28.00 9.63
N PHE A 2 0.34 27.36 10.70
CA PHE A 2 -0.20 28.03 11.88
C PHE A 2 0.78 27.90 13.03
N ASN A 3 1.20 29.03 13.59
CA ASN A 3 2.06 29.11 14.77
C ASN A 3 1.20 29.52 15.99
N MET A 4 0.48 28.54 16.56
CA MET A 4 -0.41 28.80 17.69
C MET A 4 0.29 28.72 19.05
N LEU A 5 1.38 27.96 19.14
CA LEU A 5 2.17 27.75 20.35
C LEU A 5 3.65 27.89 20.01
N SER A 6 4.44 28.41 20.97
CA SER A 6 5.90 28.44 20.83
C SER A 6 6.43 27.02 20.62
N GLY A 7 7.19 26.81 19.54
CA GLY A 7 7.74 25.51 19.18
C GLY A 7 6.82 24.59 18.36
N LEU A 8 5.55 24.95 18.13
CA LEU A 8 4.63 24.19 17.31
C LEU A 8 4.58 24.76 15.87
N SER A 9 4.73 23.88 14.89
CA SER A 9 4.43 24.14 13.48
C SER A 9 3.37 23.15 13.02
N LEU A 10 2.29 23.65 12.42
CA LEU A 10 1.21 22.86 11.85
C LEU A 10 1.01 23.23 10.39
N THR A 11 0.98 22.23 9.52
CA THR A 11 0.67 22.36 8.10
C THR A 11 -0.53 21.50 7.77
N VAL A 12 -1.46 22.05 7.00
CA VAL A 12 -2.64 21.32 6.50
C VAL A 12 -2.74 21.62 5.01
N ASP A 13 -2.67 20.57 4.21
CA ASP A 13 -2.69 20.66 2.75
C ASP A 13 -3.83 19.79 2.20
N TYR A 14 -4.71 20.39 1.43
CA TYR A 14 -5.67 19.67 0.60
C TYR A 14 -5.16 19.62 -0.83
N TYR A 15 -5.23 18.47 -1.45
CA TYR A 15 -4.84 18.30 -2.84
C TYR A 15 -5.92 17.60 -3.68
N ASN A 16 -5.95 17.97 -4.96
CA ASN A 16 -6.82 17.36 -5.97
C ASN A 16 -6.02 17.25 -7.27
N ILE A 17 -5.62 16.04 -7.61
CA ILE A 17 -4.71 15.76 -8.71
C ILE A 17 -5.45 14.98 -9.77
N LYS A 18 -5.48 15.49 -11.00
CA LYS A 18 -5.96 14.77 -12.18
C LYS A 18 -4.77 14.31 -13.00
N ILE A 19 -4.77 13.05 -13.38
CA ILE A 19 -3.79 12.47 -14.29
C ILE A 19 -4.57 11.93 -15.47
N ASN A 20 -4.37 12.54 -16.63
CA ASN A 20 -4.90 12.05 -17.89
C ASN A 20 -3.87 11.13 -18.54
N ASP A 21 -4.36 10.14 -19.29
CA ASP A 21 -3.50 9.21 -20.01
C ASP A 21 -2.45 8.52 -19.11
N ARG A 22 -2.85 8.15 -17.89
CA ARG A 22 -1.98 7.45 -16.96
C ARG A 22 -1.51 6.13 -17.55
N ILE A 23 -0.21 5.90 -17.49
CA ILE A 23 0.39 4.61 -17.88
C ILE A 23 0.01 3.58 -16.81
N THR A 24 -0.68 2.54 -17.23
CA THR A 24 -1.10 1.42 -16.36
C THR A 24 -0.88 0.09 -17.06
N LEU A 25 -0.71 -0.95 -16.26
CA LEU A 25 -0.66 -2.32 -16.75
C LEU A 25 -2.08 -2.81 -17.03
N THR A 26 -2.29 -3.49 -18.16
CA THR A 26 -3.60 -4.10 -18.48
C THR A 26 -3.85 -5.31 -17.58
N GLU A 27 -5.10 -5.77 -17.59
CA GLU A 27 -5.43 -7.12 -17.11
C GLU A 27 -4.65 -8.20 -17.86
N ASN A 28 -4.65 -9.40 -17.32
CA ASN A 28 -4.10 -10.57 -17.98
C ASN A 28 -5.06 -11.00 -19.12
N LEU A 29 -4.83 -10.45 -20.31
CA LEU A 29 -5.64 -10.70 -21.48
C LEU A 29 -5.45 -12.13 -21.99
N GLN A 30 -6.54 -12.83 -22.20
CA GLN A 30 -6.58 -14.21 -22.65
C GLN A 30 -7.68 -14.39 -23.74
N GLY A 31 -7.60 -15.48 -24.46
CA GLY A 31 -8.58 -15.84 -25.49
C GLY A 31 -7.98 -16.03 -26.88
N ALA A 32 -8.77 -16.57 -27.79
CA ALA A 32 -8.31 -16.91 -29.15
C ALA A 32 -7.80 -15.70 -29.92
N ASP A 33 -8.39 -14.54 -29.75
CA ASP A 33 -7.99 -13.28 -30.35
C ASP A 33 -6.60 -12.81 -29.82
N VAL A 34 -6.32 -12.96 -28.54
CA VAL A 34 -5.00 -12.66 -27.95
C VAL A 34 -3.96 -13.62 -28.51
N VAL A 35 -4.27 -14.92 -28.56
CA VAL A 35 -3.38 -15.93 -29.17
C VAL A 35 -3.12 -15.63 -30.63
N ALA A 36 -4.11 -15.20 -31.39
CA ALA A 36 -3.94 -14.84 -32.82
C ALA A 36 -2.99 -13.63 -32.96
N ILE A 37 -3.11 -12.61 -32.12
CA ILE A 37 -2.22 -11.44 -32.11
C ILE A 37 -0.79 -11.85 -31.75
N LEU A 38 -0.61 -12.68 -30.70
CA LEU A 38 0.70 -13.15 -30.29
C LEU A 38 1.38 -13.98 -31.39
N ASN A 39 0.63 -14.89 -32.03
CA ASN A 39 1.14 -15.69 -33.16
C ASN A 39 1.54 -14.80 -34.35
N ALA A 40 0.74 -13.79 -34.68
CA ALA A 40 1.07 -12.84 -35.74
C ALA A 40 2.35 -12.05 -35.45
N ALA A 41 2.58 -11.74 -34.17
CA ALA A 41 3.81 -11.11 -33.68
C ALA A 41 4.97 -12.10 -33.44
N ARG A 42 4.78 -13.40 -33.77
CA ARG A 42 5.74 -14.50 -33.52
C ARG A 42 6.14 -14.66 -32.05
N VAL A 43 5.22 -14.34 -31.13
CA VAL A 43 5.38 -14.53 -29.69
C VAL A 43 4.63 -15.78 -29.27
N VAL A 44 5.32 -16.71 -28.62
CA VAL A 44 4.70 -17.91 -28.08
C VAL A 44 4.07 -17.57 -26.71
N GLY A 45 2.75 -17.73 -26.61
CA GLY A 45 2.02 -17.46 -25.37
C GLY A 45 0.52 -17.62 -25.54
N THR A 46 -0.19 -17.76 -24.43
CA THR A 46 -1.65 -17.86 -24.38
C THR A 46 -2.30 -16.65 -23.71
N SER A 47 -1.49 -15.76 -23.15
CA SER A 47 -1.93 -14.55 -22.47
C SER A 47 -0.90 -13.42 -22.63
N ALA A 48 -1.35 -12.18 -22.46
CA ALA A 48 -0.51 -11.00 -22.55
C ALA A 48 -0.95 -9.93 -21.56
N ARG A 49 0.05 -9.20 -21.03
CA ARG A 49 -0.12 -7.94 -20.29
C ARG A 49 0.82 -6.91 -20.86
N PHE A 50 0.39 -5.67 -20.94
CA PHE A 50 1.23 -4.60 -21.44
C PHE A 50 0.86 -3.25 -20.82
N PHE A 51 1.80 -2.31 -20.86
CA PHE A 51 1.57 -0.95 -20.39
C PHE A 51 0.96 -0.11 -21.50
N ILE A 52 -0.08 0.63 -21.17
CA ILE A 52 -0.68 1.63 -22.06
C ILE A 52 -1.10 2.89 -21.30
N ASN A 53 -1.24 3.98 -22.03
CA ASN A 53 -1.85 5.22 -21.55
C ASN A 53 -3.37 5.09 -21.64
N GLY A 54 -3.98 4.40 -20.68
CA GLY A 54 -5.35 3.91 -20.84
C GLY A 54 -6.35 4.34 -19.79
N ILE A 55 -5.92 5.02 -18.73
CA ILE A 55 -6.78 5.39 -17.61
C ILE A 55 -6.58 6.86 -17.24
N ASP A 56 -7.69 7.56 -17.03
CA ASP A 56 -7.69 8.85 -16.38
C ASP A 56 -8.05 8.67 -14.90
N THR A 57 -7.33 9.35 -14.01
CA THR A 57 -7.56 9.27 -12.57
C THR A 57 -7.70 10.63 -11.94
N ARG A 58 -8.44 10.66 -10.83
CA ARG A 58 -8.51 11.80 -9.92
C ARG A 58 -8.18 11.32 -8.51
N THR A 59 -7.18 11.93 -7.91
CA THR A 59 -6.79 11.68 -6.53
C THR A 59 -7.05 12.92 -5.69
N GLU A 60 -7.81 12.77 -4.63
CA GLU A 60 -8.11 13.84 -3.66
C GLU A 60 -7.61 13.39 -2.30
N GLY A 61 -7.07 14.33 -1.51
CA GLY A 61 -6.61 13.98 -0.19
C GLY A 61 -6.31 15.17 0.69
N LEU A 62 -6.00 14.85 1.94
CA LEU A 62 -5.66 15.78 3.00
C LEU A 62 -4.38 15.31 3.69
N ASP A 63 -3.39 16.19 3.77
CA ASP A 63 -2.15 15.99 4.51
C ASP A 63 -2.12 16.94 5.71
N ILE A 64 -1.88 16.40 6.90
CA ILE A 64 -1.69 17.17 8.13
C ILE A 64 -0.33 16.81 8.69
N VAL A 65 0.53 17.81 8.92
CA VAL A 65 1.85 17.62 9.52
C VAL A 65 1.99 18.57 10.70
N ALA A 66 2.30 18.02 11.86
CA ALA A 66 2.60 18.76 13.06
C ALA A 66 4.03 18.45 13.55
N ASN A 67 4.80 19.49 13.86
CA ASN A 67 6.11 19.36 14.49
C ASN A 67 6.09 20.23 15.74
N TYR A 68 6.43 19.65 16.88
CA TYR A 68 6.45 20.35 18.15
C TYR A 68 7.79 20.15 18.85
N ARG A 69 8.55 21.22 18.94
CA ARG A 69 9.72 21.30 19.81
C ARG A 69 9.23 21.78 21.17
N VAL A 70 9.28 20.91 22.17
CA VAL A 70 8.83 21.22 23.51
C VAL A 70 9.77 22.28 24.12
N PRO A 71 9.29 23.52 24.39
CA PRO A 71 10.11 24.54 25.03
C PRO A 71 10.36 24.14 26.49
N ASP A 72 11.54 24.48 26.99
CA ASP A 72 11.91 24.37 28.43
C ASP A 72 11.54 23.01 29.07
N PHE A 73 11.76 21.93 28.32
CA PHE A 73 11.40 20.56 28.74
C PHE A 73 12.14 20.14 30.06
N GLY A 74 13.18 20.88 30.48
CA GLY A 74 13.91 20.63 31.74
C GLY A 74 14.73 19.33 31.77
N ALA A 75 14.31 18.30 31.09
CA ALA A 75 14.96 16.99 30.94
C ALA A 75 15.55 16.78 29.54
N GLY A 76 16.21 17.79 28.98
CA GLY A 76 16.84 17.73 27.66
C GLY A 76 16.03 18.40 26.57
N LYS A 77 16.23 17.94 25.33
CA LYS A 77 15.51 18.44 24.14
C LYS A 77 14.52 17.37 23.71
N LEU A 78 13.25 17.75 23.60
CA LEU A 78 12.18 16.85 23.15
C LEU A 78 11.53 17.43 21.88
N ASN A 79 11.54 16.63 20.82
CA ASN A 79 10.84 16.94 19.56
C ASN A 79 9.80 15.87 19.29
N LEU A 80 8.59 16.31 19.01
CA LEU A 80 7.47 15.45 18.63
C LEU A 80 7.07 15.77 17.20
N THR A 81 6.78 14.75 16.42
CA THR A 81 6.25 14.87 15.06
C THR A 81 4.99 14.04 14.92
N ALA A 82 4.03 14.53 14.18
CA ALA A 82 2.84 13.75 13.80
C ALA A 82 2.49 14.08 12.35
N GLY A 83 2.17 13.06 11.58
CA GLY A 83 1.71 13.19 10.21
C GLY A 83 0.47 12.33 9.98
N PHE A 84 -0.51 12.88 9.30
CA PHE A 84 -1.70 12.18 8.88
C PHE A 84 -1.92 12.43 7.40
N ASN A 85 -2.07 11.37 6.62
CA ASN A 85 -2.44 11.40 5.22
C ASN A 85 -3.76 10.67 5.05
N LEU A 86 -4.69 11.29 4.34
CA LEU A 86 -5.94 10.68 3.89
C LEU A 86 -6.04 10.93 2.39
N GLY A 87 -6.18 9.88 1.58
CA GLY A 87 -6.25 9.99 0.13
C GLY A 87 -7.23 9.00 -0.49
N ASN A 88 -7.89 9.44 -1.55
CA ASN A 88 -8.79 8.61 -2.33
C ASN A 88 -8.51 8.82 -3.82
N THR A 89 -8.30 7.73 -4.54
CA THR A 89 -8.11 7.72 -5.99
C THR A 89 -9.33 7.12 -6.66
N LYS A 90 -9.84 7.81 -7.68
CA LYS A 90 -10.94 7.34 -8.52
C LYS A 90 -10.49 7.29 -9.97
N ILE A 91 -10.93 6.26 -10.68
CA ILE A 91 -10.82 6.20 -12.14
C ILE A 91 -11.96 7.03 -12.72
N THR A 92 -11.63 8.02 -13.55
CA THR A 92 -12.61 8.91 -14.17
C THR A 92 -12.92 8.56 -15.61
N ASP A 93 -11.97 7.92 -16.31
CA ASP A 93 -12.17 7.39 -17.66
C ASP A 93 -11.27 6.18 -17.93
N ARG A 94 -11.68 5.33 -18.86
CA ARG A 94 -10.93 4.17 -19.38
C ARG A 94 -11.01 4.14 -20.89
N ARG A 95 -9.89 3.92 -21.53
CA ARG A 95 -9.79 3.90 -22.99
C ARG A 95 -9.85 2.50 -23.58
N THR A 96 -10.26 2.42 -24.82
CA THR A 96 -10.14 1.22 -25.65
C THR A 96 -8.79 1.23 -26.37
N PHE A 97 -8.26 0.06 -26.68
CA PHE A 97 -7.01 -0.07 -27.44
C PHE A 97 -6.99 -1.34 -28.28
N ALA A 98 -6.54 -1.23 -29.53
CA ALA A 98 -6.31 -2.36 -30.43
C ALA A 98 -7.50 -3.34 -30.55
N GLY A 99 -8.73 -2.84 -30.52
CA GLY A 99 -9.95 -3.64 -30.59
C GLY A 99 -10.42 -4.25 -29.26
N PHE A 100 -9.66 -4.07 -28.18
CA PHE A 100 -10.10 -4.46 -26.85
C PHE A 100 -10.94 -3.37 -26.21
N THR A 101 -12.00 -3.78 -25.52
CA THR A 101 -12.84 -2.85 -24.74
C THR A 101 -12.13 -2.35 -23.50
N ALA A 102 -12.52 -1.18 -23.00
CA ALA A 102 -12.00 -0.62 -21.76
C ALA A 102 -12.17 -1.58 -20.57
N GLN A 103 -13.31 -2.26 -20.49
CA GLN A 103 -13.60 -3.23 -19.42
C GLN A 103 -12.68 -4.46 -19.50
N ARG A 104 -12.27 -4.88 -20.68
CA ARG A 104 -11.36 -6.01 -20.86
C ARG A 104 -9.91 -5.63 -20.60
N LEU A 105 -9.52 -4.40 -20.93
CA LEU A 105 -8.17 -3.88 -20.68
C LEU A 105 -7.94 -3.58 -19.19
N PHE A 106 -8.94 -3.01 -18.54
CA PHE A 106 -8.89 -2.53 -17.16
C PHE A 106 -10.09 -3.06 -16.40
N ALA A 107 -10.08 -4.36 -16.18
CA ALA A 107 -11.13 -5.04 -15.46
C ALA A 107 -11.05 -4.75 -13.95
N ARG A 108 -11.86 -5.45 -13.20
CA ARG A 108 -12.02 -5.25 -11.76
C ARG A 108 -10.71 -5.28 -10.99
N GLN A 109 -9.86 -6.29 -11.24
CA GLN A 109 -8.65 -6.50 -10.45
C GLN A 109 -7.66 -5.33 -10.58
N GLU A 110 -7.31 -4.95 -11.80
CA GLU A 110 -6.36 -3.84 -12.01
C GLU A 110 -6.98 -2.48 -11.64
N SER A 111 -8.29 -2.31 -11.81
CA SER A 111 -8.99 -1.11 -11.37
C SER A 111 -8.94 -0.95 -9.85
N LEU A 112 -9.28 -2.00 -9.08
CA LEU A 112 -9.26 -1.97 -7.62
C LEU A 112 -7.84 -1.91 -7.05
N ARG A 113 -6.85 -2.51 -7.70
CA ARG A 113 -5.45 -2.32 -7.33
C ARG A 113 -5.02 -0.85 -7.40
N LEU A 114 -5.57 -0.10 -8.34
CA LEU A 114 -5.27 1.31 -8.51
C LEU A 114 -6.02 2.19 -7.50
N THR A 115 -7.26 1.85 -7.14
CA THR A 115 -8.11 2.64 -6.24
C THR A 115 -7.97 2.23 -4.77
N ASP A 116 -7.89 0.92 -4.48
CA ASP A 116 -7.99 0.35 -3.13
C ASP A 116 -6.78 -0.51 -2.75
N GLY A 117 -5.83 -0.71 -3.68
CA GLY A 117 -4.60 -1.50 -3.45
C GLY A 117 -3.50 -0.75 -2.69
N GLN A 118 -3.79 0.44 -2.18
CA GLN A 118 -2.93 1.22 -1.29
C GLN A 118 -3.73 1.72 -0.11
N PRO A 119 -3.12 1.88 1.07
CA PRO A 119 -3.85 2.44 2.22
C PRO A 119 -4.43 3.81 1.89
N SER A 120 -5.72 3.98 2.13
CA SER A 120 -6.39 5.28 1.99
C SER A 120 -6.02 6.25 3.10
N ASP A 121 -5.59 5.73 4.25
CA ASP A 121 -5.10 6.52 5.38
C ASP A 121 -3.75 6.00 5.90
N LYS A 122 -2.90 6.94 6.30
CA LYS A 122 -1.62 6.68 6.97
C LYS A 122 -1.45 7.66 8.11
N PHE A 123 -0.93 7.17 9.23
CA PHE A 123 -0.61 8.01 10.38
C PHE A 123 0.79 7.67 10.88
N ASN A 124 1.59 8.68 11.16
CA ASN A 124 2.91 8.52 11.74
C ASN A 124 3.08 9.44 12.95
N VAL A 125 3.75 8.94 13.97
CA VAL A 125 4.17 9.70 15.16
C VAL A 125 5.64 9.44 15.38
N GLY A 126 6.40 10.50 15.57
CA GLY A 126 7.81 10.47 15.93
C GLY A 126 8.08 11.19 17.22
N LEU A 127 8.99 10.64 18.00
CA LEU A 127 9.55 11.25 19.19
C LEU A 127 11.07 11.18 19.10
N THR A 128 11.74 12.32 19.27
CA THR A 128 13.20 12.37 19.45
C THR A 128 13.50 13.10 20.75
N TRP A 129 14.23 12.43 21.62
CA TRP A 129 14.65 12.97 22.92
C TRP A 129 16.17 12.88 23.06
N ASP A 130 16.79 13.98 23.44
CA ASP A 130 18.22 14.08 23.67
C ASP A 130 18.49 14.71 25.05
N LEU A 131 19.27 14.00 25.88
CA LEU A 131 19.66 14.43 27.23
C LEU A 131 21.16 14.18 27.46
N GLY A 132 21.96 15.24 27.36
CA GLY A 132 23.39 15.14 27.52
C GLY A 132 24.04 14.15 26.56
N LYS A 133 24.52 13.03 27.09
CA LYS A 133 25.14 11.96 26.28
C LYS A 133 24.16 10.92 25.73
N PHE A 134 22.90 10.97 26.11
CA PHE A 134 21.89 10.00 25.73
C PHE A 134 20.90 10.60 24.73
N GLY A 135 20.48 9.78 23.79
CA GLY A 135 19.41 10.11 22.86
C GLY A 135 18.50 8.91 22.59
N MET A 136 17.25 9.19 22.27
CA MET A 136 16.26 8.18 21.91
C MET A 136 15.41 8.69 20.75
N THR A 137 15.12 7.82 19.82
CA THR A 137 14.15 8.07 18.75
C THR A 137 13.14 6.92 18.70
N VAL A 138 11.87 7.27 18.69
CA VAL A 138 10.76 6.33 18.47
C VAL A 138 9.98 6.82 17.29
N ASN A 139 9.68 5.92 16.34
CA ASN A 139 8.76 6.19 15.24
C ASN A 139 7.67 5.11 15.24
N ALA A 140 6.42 5.53 15.19
CA ALA A 140 5.27 4.65 15.08
C ALA A 140 4.51 5.01 13.79
N ASN A 141 4.36 4.05 12.90
CA ASN A 141 3.69 4.21 11.61
C ASN A 141 2.47 3.29 11.58
N ARG A 142 1.29 3.88 11.35
CA ARG A 142 0.07 3.14 11.06
C ARG A 142 -0.21 3.18 9.57
N PHE A 143 -0.44 2.02 9.02
CA PHE A 143 -0.92 1.84 7.66
C PHE A 143 -2.40 1.43 7.74
N GLY A 144 -3.25 2.08 6.95
CA GLY A 144 -4.64 1.72 6.78
C GLY A 144 -4.82 0.37 6.08
N GLU A 145 -6.04 -0.02 5.87
CA GLU A 145 -6.35 -1.26 5.17
C GLU A 145 -5.91 -1.23 3.70
N VAL A 146 -5.64 -2.42 3.16
CA VAL A 146 -5.29 -2.62 1.74
C VAL A 146 -6.14 -3.74 1.19
N LEU A 147 -6.83 -3.48 0.08
CA LEU A 147 -7.54 -4.51 -0.64
C LEU A 147 -6.59 -5.25 -1.61
N LEU A 148 -6.62 -6.57 -1.52
CA LEU A 148 -6.04 -7.48 -2.51
C LEU A 148 -7.19 -8.04 -3.35
N PRO A 149 -7.53 -7.42 -4.48
CA PRO A 149 -8.67 -7.85 -5.27
C PRO A 149 -8.34 -9.15 -6.01
N ASP A 150 -9.30 -10.09 -5.99
CA ASP A 150 -9.22 -11.29 -6.78
C ASP A 150 -9.57 -11.02 -8.26
N ALA A 151 -8.97 -11.81 -9.13
CA ALA A 151 -9.44 -11.96 -10.50
C ALA A 151 -10.74 -12.75 -10.45
N VAL A 152 -11.87 -12.08 -10.57
CA VAL A 152 -13.19 -12.67 -10.34
C VAL A 152 -13.46 -13.81 -11.34
N THR A 153 -13.32 -15.03 -10.87
CA THR A 153 -13.84 -16.23 -11.54
C THR A 153 -15.21 -16.64 -11.00
N THR A 154 -15.59 -16.13 -9.82
CA THR A 154 -16.89 -16.35 -9.18
C THR A 154 -17.35 -15.08 -8.49
N ALA A 155 -18.53 -14.56 -8.82
CA ALA A 155 -19.17 -13.50 -8.05
C ALA A 155 -20.20 -14.09 -7.08
N ARG A 156 -20.42 -13.42 -5.94
CA ARG A 156 -21.61 -13.71 -5.14
C ARG A 156 -22.84 -13.31 -5.94
N ALA A 157 -23.75 -14.25 -6.19
CA ALA A 157 -25.07 -13.92 -6.70
C ALA A 157 -25.81 -13.01 -5.71
N VAL A 158 -26.79 -12.27 -6.20
CA VAL A 158 -27.67 -11.40 -5.43
C VAL A 158 -28.32 -12.11 -4.23
N ASN A 159 -28.30 -13.45 -4.17
CA ASN A 159 -28.83 -14.30 -3.10
C ASN A 159 -27.75 -15.03 -2.29
N GLY A 160 -26.51 -14.60 -2.34
CA GLY A 160 -25.42 -15.20 -1.54
C GLY A 160 -24.85 -16.51 -2.05
N LEU A 161 -25.33 -17.05 -3.17
CA LEU A 161 -24.77 -18.23 -3.82
C LEU A 161 -23.66 -17.84 -4.81
N PRO A 162 -22.52 -18.56 -4.86
CA PRO A 162 -21.50 -18.30 -5.85
C PRO A 162 -22.02 -18.60 -7.25
N VAL A 163 -21.98 -17.61 -8.13
CA VAL A 163 -22.23 -17.80 -9.57
C VAL A 163 -20.88 -18.01 -10.24
N SER A 164 -20.69 -19.17 -10.86
CA SER A 164 -19.53 -19.40 -11.71
C SER A 164 -19.61 -18.46 -12.91
N LEU A 165 -18.71 -17.51 -13.01
CA LEU A 165 -18.58 -16.60 -14.13
C LEU A 165 -17.73 -17.28 -15.22
N THR A 166 -18.28 -18.29 -15.86
CA THR A 166 -17.64 -18.96 -17.02
C THR A 166 -17.59 -18.07 -18.27
N ASN A 167 -18.36 -16.97 -18.25
CA ASN A 167 -18.33 -15.99 -19.34
C ASN A 167 -17.26 -14.92 -19.06
N PRO A 168 -16.16 -14.85 -19.83
CA PRO A 168 -15.11 -13.86 -19.65
C PRO A 168 -15.60 -12.40 -19.68
N ALA A 169 -16.70 -12.12 -20.38
CA ALA A 169 -17.30 -10.78 -20.44
C ALA A 169 -17.97 -10.36 -19.11
N ILE A 170 -18.39 -11.35 -18.28
CA ILE A 170 -19.00 -11.10 -16.99
C ILE A 170 -17.95 -11.24 -15.87
N ALA A 171 -16.97 -12.13 -16.05
CA ALA A 171 -15.88 -12.36 -15.09
C ALA A 171 -15.05 -11.09 -14.81
N ASN A 172 -15.08 -10.15 -15.74
CA ASN A 172 -14.39 -8.86 -15.63
C ASN A 172 -15.36 -7.70 -15.40
N ASP A 173 -16.53 -7.95 -14.80
CA ASP A 173 -17.48 -6.89 -14.50
C ASP A 173 -16.90 -5.97 -13.40
N ILE A 174 -16.57 -4.75 -13.81
CA ILE A 174 -16.08 -3.70 -12.91
C ILE A 174 -17.14 -3.22 -11.90
N ASN A 175 -18.40 -3.66 -12.04
CA ASN A 175 -19.46 -3.31 -11.10
C ASN A 175 -19.45 -4.16 -9.83
N VAL A 176 -18.61 -5.21 -9.76
CA VAL A 176 -18.42 -5.94 -8.50
C VAL A 176 -17.57 -5.08 -7.59
N ALA A 177 -18.16 -4.57 -6.52
CA ALA A 177 -17.49 -3.67 -5.58
C ALA A 177 -16.32 -4.33 -4.85
N ALA A 178 -15.47 -3.52 -4.26
CA ALA A 178 -14.40 -3.96 -3.37
C ALA A 178 -14.97 -4.78 -2.21
N GLY A 179 -14.37 -5.93 -1.94
CA GLY A 179 -14.80 -6.86 -0.88
C GLY A 179 -15.97 -7.77 -1.24
N ASP A 180 -16.64 -7.56 -2.39
CA ASP A 180 -17.79 -8.38 -2.79
C ASP A 180 -17.41 -9.66 -3.54
N ALA A 181 -16.18 -9.75 -4.06
CA ALA A 181 -15.69 -11.00 -4.63
C ALA A 181 -15.25 -11.96 -3.54
N PRO A 182 -15.63 -13.26 -3.61
CA PRO A 182 -15.27 -14.26 -2.59
C PRO A 182 -13.76 -14.42 -2.37
N GLY A 183 -12.93 -14.12 -3.38
CA GLY A 183 -11.47 -14.19 -3.31
C GLY A 183 -10.79 -12.89 -2.91
N ASP A 184 -11.52 -11.82 -2.65
CA ASP A 184 -10.95 -10.58 -2.13
C ASP A 184 -10.40 -10.78 -0.73
N VAL A 185 -9.21 -10.26 -0.48
CA VAL A 185 -8.58 -10.28 0.85
C VAL A 185 -8.27 -8.84 1.26
N THR A 186 -8.78 -8.42 2.41
CA THR A 186 -8.44 -7.13 3.01
C THR A 186 -7.38 -7.33 4.07
N LEU A 187 -6.21 -6.73 3.87
CA LEU A 187 -5.18 -6.64 4.90
C LEU A 187 -5.61 -5.57 5.91
N GLN A 188 -5.69 -5.96 7.18
CA GLN A 188 -6.12 -5.08 8.26
C GLN A 188 -5.08 -4.01 8.58
N PRO A 189 -5.49 -2.87 9.12
CA PRO A 189 -4.57 -1.81 9.54
C PRO A 189 -3.56 -2.32 10.57
N LYS A 190 -2.29 -1.89 10.43
CA LYS A 190 -1.20 -2.29 11.31
C LYS A 190 -0.37 -1.11 11.77
N TRP A 191 0.18 -1.23 12.99
CA TRP A 191 1.17 -0.33 13.53
C TRP A 191 2.55 -0.96 13.48
N VAL A 192 3.52 -0.24 12.93
CA VAL A 192 4.92 -0.63 12.95
C VAL A 192 5.69 0.40 13.77
N VAL A 193 6.43 -0.07 14.76
CA VAL A 193 7.15 0.79 15.71
C VAL A 193 8.65 0.53 15.58
N ASP A 194 9.42 1.59 15.40
CA ASP A 194 10.87 1.58 15.38
C ASP A 194 11.42 2.30 16.61
N LEU A 195 12.52 1.81 17.17
CA LEU A 195 13.21 2.40 18.30
C LEU A 195 14.71 2.42 18.05
N GLU A 196 15.35 3.56 18.35
CA GLU A 196 16.81 3.67 18.45
C GLU A 196 17.18 4.38 19.75
N VAL A 197 18.14 3.84 20.48
CA VAL A 197 18.77 4.48 21.65
C VAL A 197 20.22 4.77 21.29
N ARG A 198 20.66 5.99 21.61
CA ARG A 198 22.00 6.50 21.34
C ARG A 198 22.74 6.86 22.63
N PHE A 199 24.05 6.63 22.63
CA PHE A 199 24.94 7.05 23.69
C PHE A 199 26.23 7.62 23.10
N ASN A 200 26.59 8.83 23.50
CA ASN A 200 27.81 9.53 23.10
C ASN A 200 28.83 9.53 24.26
N PRO A 201 29.72 8.52 24.38
CA PRO A 201 30.72 8.46 25.44
C PRO A 201 31.67 9.68 25.43
N ILE A 202 32.08 10.09 24.23
CA ILE A 202 32.87 11.30 23.93
C ILE A 202 32.24 12.00 22.71
N GLU A 203 32.64 13.26 22.47
CA GLU A 203 32.04 14.09 21.41
C GLU A 203 32.20 13.47 19.99
N SER A 204 33.32 12.80 19.74
CA SER A 204 33.62 12.20 18.45
C SER A 204 33.07 10.78 18.26
N VAL A 205 32.43 10.18 19.26
CA VAL A 205 31.94 8.78 19.17
C VAL A 205 30.47 8.69 19.58
N GLN A 206 29.68 8.09 18.69
CA GLN A 206 28.28 7.74 19.00
C GLN A 206 28.09 6.23 18.87
N LEU A 207 27.52 5.64 19.89
CA LEU A 207 27.03 4.26 19.91
C LEU A 207 25.51 4.28 19.80
N ALA A 208 24.94 3.42 18.98
CA ALA A 208 23.51 3.24 18.91
C ALA A 208 23.13 1.76 18.86
N ILE A 209 22.00 1.45 19.47
CA ILE A 209 21.30 0.18 19.33
C ILE A 209 19.88 0.48 18.94
N GLY A 210 19.34 -0.24 17.99
CA GLY A 210 18.00 -0.02 17.51
C GLY A 210 17.30 -1.28 17.02
N ALA A 211 16.00 -1.16 16.84
CA ALA A 211 15.18 -2.17 16.23
C ALA A 211 14.16 -1.51 15.29
N ASN A 212 14.15 -1.92 14.05
CA ASN A 212 13.06 -1.66 13.14
C ASN A 212 11.98 -2.71 13.38
N ASN A 213 10.73 -2.31 13.33
CA ASN A 213 9.60 -3.17 13.67
C ASN A 213 9.77 -3.85 15.05
N LEU A 214 10.00 -3.05 16.07
CA LEU A 214 10.29 -3.49 17.46
C LEU A 214 9.29 -4.52 17.99
N LEU A 215 8.01 -4.39 17.60
CA LEU A 215 6.92 -5.26 18.07
C LEU A 215 6.81 -6.56 17.25
N ASP A 216 7.65 -6.75 16.23
CA ASP A 216 7.65 -7.93 15.36
C ASP A 216 6.32 -8.13 14.62
N GLU A 217 5.73 -7.02 14.15
CA GLU A 217 4.45 -7.03 13.47
C GLU A 217 4.59 -7.57 12.05
N TYR A 218 3.61 -8.37 11.63
CA TYR A 218 3.51 -8.95 10.29
C TYR A 218 2.19 -8.55 9.65
N PRO A 219 2.11 -8.52 8.30
CA PRO A 219 0.83 -8.43 7.61
C PRO A 219 -0.07 -9.62 7.96
N ASP A 220 -1.35 -9.50 7.65
CA ASP A 220 -2.26 -10.62 7.78
C ASP A 220 -1.83 -11.75 6.86
N ARG A 221 -1.94 -12.98 7.36
CA ARG A 221 -1.66 -14.16 6.55
C ARG A 221 -2.72 -14.32 5.47
N LEU A 222 -2.25 -14.60 4.26
CA LEU A 222 -3.16 -14.88 3.16
C LEU A 222 -3.82 -16.24 3.35
N PRO A 223 -5.10 -16.36 3.01
CA PRO A 223 -5.76 -17.66 2.95
C PRO A 223 -5.01 -18.60 2.00
N PHE A 224 -4.94 -19.88 2.34
CA PHE A 224 -4.30 -20.91 1.53
C PHE A 224 -5.25 -22.08 1.30
N GLY A 225 -5.21 -22.63 0.10
CA GLY A 225 -6.07 -23.74 -0.27
C GLY A 225 -7.50 -23.29 -0.59
N VAL A 226 -8.46 -24.17 -0.40
CA VAL A 226 -9.89 -23.89 -0.66
C VAL A 226 -10.56 -23.44 0.62
N VAL A 227 -10.98 -22.19 0.69
CA VAL A 227 -11.73 -21.62 1.81
C VAL A 227 -13.09 -21.17 1.30
N ASN A 228 -14.18 -21.70 1.88
CA ASN A 228 -15.57 -21.41 1.47
C ASN A 228 -15.84 -21.60 -0.04
N GLY A 229 -15.19 -22.61 -0.65
CA GLY A 229 -15.35 -22.90 -2.09
C GLY A 229 -14.49 -22.02 -3.00
N VAL A 230 -13.72 -21.09 -2.47
CA VAL A 230 -12.75 -20.24 -3.21
C VAL A 230 -11.36 -20.85 -3.09
N ASN A 231 -10.69 -21.02 -4.22
CA ASN A 231 -9.32 -21.52 -4.25
C ASN A 231 -8.32 -20.35 -4.19
N PHE A 232 -7.67 -20.17 -3.05
CA PHE A 232 -6.62 -19.15 -2.83
C PHE A 232 -5.21 -19.67 -3.19
N GLY A 233 -5.10 -20.88 -3.68
CA GLY A 233 -3.89 -21.71 -3.57
C GLY A 233 -2.78 -21.50 -4.56
N VAL A 234 -2.85 -20.60 -5.53
CA VAL A 234 -1.87 -20.65 -6.62
C VAL A 234 -0.88 -19.48 -6.63
N ASN A 235 -1.28 -18.30 -6.23
CA ASN A 235 -0.44 -17.11 -6.37
C ASN A 235 0.51 -16.83 -5.19
N ASN A 236 0.37 -17.54 -4.06
CA ASN A 236 1.12 -17.27 -2.83
C ASN A 236 1.74 -18.53 -2.20
N SER A 237 2.06 -19.53 -3.02
CA SER A 237 2.50 -20.87 -2.57
C SER A 237 3.78 -20.86 -1.74
N PHE A 238 4.59 -19.81 -1.79
CA PHE A 238 5.89 -19.76 -1.13
C PHE A 238 5.93 -18.81 0.07
N LEU A 239 5.04 -17.82 0.13
CA LEU A 239 5.02 -16.82 1.20
C LEU A 239 3.60 -16.72 1.78
N PRO A 240 3.48 -16.77 3.12
CA PRO A 240 2.18 -16.63 3.77
C PRO A 240 1.66 -15.19 3.78
N TYR A 241 2.42 -14.24 3.24
CA TYR A 241 2.12 -12.81 3.25
C TYR A 241 2.12 -12.25 1.84
N SER A 242 1.33 -11.20 1.62
CA SER A 242 1.28 -10.50 0.35
C SER A 242 2.52 -9.63 0.13
N SER A 243 3.07 -9.68 -1.09
CA SER A 243 4.08 -8.72 -1.54
C SER A 243 3.54 -7.29 -1.67
N GLN A 244 2.22 -7.10 -1.60
CA GLN A 244 1.56 -5.79 -1.63
C GLN A 244 1.35 -5.20 -0.22
N SER A 245 1.91 -5.83 0.82
CA SER A 245 1.91 -5.25 2.17
C SER A 245 2.61 -3.88 2.16
N PRO A 246 2.02 -2.83 2.77
CA PRO A 246 2.58 -1.48 2.74
C PRO A 246 3.84 -1.32 3.59
N PHE A 247 4.21 -2.30 4.41
CA PHE A 247 5.40 -2.27 5.29
C PHE A 247 6.30 -3.52 5.19
N GLY A 248 6.05 -4.38 4.20
CA GLY A 248 6.81 -5.62 4.02
C GLY A 248 6.40 -6.73 5.00
N PHE A 249 7.20 -7.79 5.07
CA PHE A 249 6.93 -8.98 5.90
C PHE A 249 8.22 -9.58 6.50
N SER A 250 9.26 -8.77 6.66
CA SER A 250 10.56 -9.25 7.17
C SER A 250 10.61 -9.39 8.69
N GLY A 251 9.58 -8.91 9.40
CA GLY A 251 9.57 -8.92 10.87
C GLY A 251 10.57 -7.93 11.48
N ARG A 252 10.95 -8.18 12.74
CA ARG A 252 11.87 -7.35 13.49
C ARG A 252 13.30 -7.46 12.98
N PHE A 253 13.95 -6.31 12.84
CA PHE A 253 15.38 -6.22 12.55
C PHE A 253 16.09 -5.43 13.65
N VAL A 254 17.03 -6.06 14.35
CA VAL A 254 17.83 -5.43 15.41
C VAL A 254 19.22 -5.12 14.87
N TYR A 255 19.74 -3.93 15.20
CA TYR A 255 21.04 -3.48 14.75
C TYR A 255 21.83 -2.73 15.83
N GLY A 256 23.15 -2.72 15.68
CA GLY A 256 24.06 -1.84 16.42
C GLY A 256 24.85 -0.98 15.44
N ARG A 257 25.12 0.27 15.80
CA ARG A 257 25.88 1.23 14.99
C ARG A 257 26.93 1.95 15.84
N ILE A 258 28.12 2.13 15.27
CA ILE A 258 29.17 2.98 15.82
C ILE A 258 29.45 4.05 14.77
N SER A 259 29.39 5.32 15.14
CA SER A 259 29.76 6.46 14.31
C SER A 259 30.93 7.17 14.94
N VAL A 260 31.94 7.53 14.14
CA VAL A 260 33.15 8.24 14.59
C VAL A 260 33.34 9.46 13.69
N ASP A 261 33.40 10.65 14.30
CA ASP A 261 33.71 11.90 13.60
C ASP A 261 35.19 12.21 13.79
N PHE A 262 35.89 12.52 12.68
CA PHE A 262 37.33 12.76 12.64
C PHE A 262 37.64 14.25 12.48
#